data_4d9f7ff599df73b0194f98e1d0d84d15
#
_entry.id   4d9f7ff599df73b0194f98e1d0d84d15
#
_cell.length_a   1.000
_cell.length_b   1.000
_cell.length_c   1.000
_cell.angle_alpha   90.00
_cell.angle_beta   90.00
_cell.angle_gamma   90.00
#
_symmetry.space_group_name_H-M   'P 1'
#
loop_
_entity.id
_entity.type
_entity.pdbx_description
1 polymer ?
#
loop_
_entity_poly.entity_id
_entity_poly.type
_entity_poly.pdbx_seq_one_letter_code
_entity_poly.pdbx_strand_id
1 'polypeptide(L)'
;MTTQPHNRRRFLQLAGLGTVASLAGTPAAAAQNENTQKNRRQRFELGLASYTLRKFDLDKTLAMTNRVGLKYIAFKDFHLPLDSTPEQIKEVVQKVKDAGLELYGGGVIYMRNERQVNNAFDYAKAAGMKVIIGVPNHDFLPMVNKKVQQYDIKVAIHNHGPTDKVYPTPASAIEKIKDLDPRIGLCIDIGHTQRAAVDPSIPAEKFADRLLDVHIKDVSASSAKGSTVEIGRGVIDIPKFLRTLVKINYAGIVSFEHEKDAGDPLAGLAESVGYVRGVLATI
;
A
#
# COMPACT_ATOMS: atom_id res chain seq x y z
N MET A 1 -53.56 -33.56 -21.60
CA MET A 1 -53.60 -32.25 -20.90
C MET A 1 -52.19 -31.64 -21.02
N THR A 2 -52.07 -30.74 -21.96
CA THR A 2 -50.77 -30.11 -22.35
C THR A 2 -50.71 -28.72 -21.71
N THR A 3 -49.76 -28.48 -20.85
CA THR A 3 -49.46 -27.18 -20.28
C THR A 3 -48.43 -26.43 -21.10
N GLN A 4 -48.81 -25.28 -21.64
CA GLN A 4 -47.97 -24.37 -22.39
C GLN A 4 -47.14 -23.45 -21.45
N PRO A 5 -45.88 -23.07 -21.80
CA PRO A 5 -45.05 -22.18 -20.99
C PRO A 5 -45.40 -20.70 -21.26
N HIS A 6 -45.52 -19.94 -20.18
CA HIS A 6 -45.77 -18.50 -20.23
C HIS A 6 -44.54 -17.69 -20.67
N ASN A 7 -44.73 -16.94 -21.74
CA ASN A 7 -43.69 -16.15 -22.40
C ASN A 7 -43.61 -14.72 -21.71
N ARG A 8 -42.46 -14.45 -21.07
CA ARG A 8 -42.18 -13.20 -20.31
C ARG A 8 -41.94 -11.95 -21.17
N ARG A 9 -42.18 -11.99 -22.47
CA ARG A 9 -41.92 -10.88 -23.42
C ARG A 9 -43.09 -9.95 -23.72
N ARG A 10 -44.28 -10.09 -23.11
CA ARG A 10 -45.46 -9.27 -23.41
C ARG A 10 -45.84 -8.23 -22.38
N PHE A 11 -45.02 -7.94 -21.35
CA PHE A 11 -45.37 -6.99 -20.30
C PHE A 11 -44.83 -5.58 -20.50
N LEU A 12 -44.14 -5.26 -21.56
CA LEU A 12 -43.44 -3.96 -21.77
C LEU A 12 -44.03 -3.11 -22.93
N GLN A 13 -45.29 -3.32 -23.34
CA GLN A 13 -45.86 -2.58 -24.49
C GLN A 13 -47.12 -1.73 -24.20
N LEU A 14 -47.46 -1.45 -22.98
CA LEU A 14 -48.65 -0.61 -22.67
C LEU A 14 -48.36 0.32 -21.50
N ALA A 15 -47.57 1.36 -21.70
CA ALA A 15 -47.58 2.62 -20.92
C ALA A 15 -46.78 3.68 -21.66
N GLY A 16 -47.40 4.32 -22.60
CA GLY A 16 -46.86 5.48 -23.28
C GLY A 16 -48.00 6.35 -23.75
N LEU A 17 -48.26 7.45 -23.08
CA LEU A 17 -48.80 8.73 -23.59
C LEU A 17 -49.26 9.55 -22.37
N GLY A 18 -48.43 10.45 -21.92
CA GLY A 18 -48.71 11.46 -20.89
C GLY A 18 -47.81 12.66 -21.13
N THR A 19 -48.44 13.70 -21.61
CA THR A 19 -48.06 15.08 -21.90
C THR A 19 -46.77 15.66 -21.28
N VAL A 20 -45.99 16.27 -22.15
CA VAL A 20 -44.85 17.16 -21.92
C VAL A 20 -45.30 18.46 -21.27
N ALA A 21 -44.76 18.82 -20.12
CA ALA A 21 -44.66 20.18 -19.62
C ALA A 21 -43.20 20.53 -19.45
N SER A 22 -42.74 21.43 -20.30
CA SER A 22 -41.37 21.99 -20.32
C SER A 22 -41.12 22.82 -19.06
N LEU A 23 -40.14 22.43 -18.25
CA LEU A 23 -39.46 23.31 -17.32
C LEU A 23 -37.96 23.24 -17.68
N ALA A 24 -37.49 24.29 -18.36
CA ALA A 24 -36.11 24.53 -18.65
C ALA A 24 -35.35 24.84 -17.34
N GLY A 25 -34.77 23.81 -16.74
CA GLY A 25 -33.81 23.91 -15.66
C GLY A 25 -32.47 23.42 -16.20
N THR A 26 -31.47 24.29 -16.14
CA THR A 26 -30.13 24.15 -16.76
C THR A 26 -29.39 22.86 -16.41
N PRO A 27 -28.94 22.06 -17.37
CA PRO A 27 -28.22 20.81 -17.14
C PRO A 27 -26.73 21.01 -16.81
N ALA A 28 -26.26 22.24 -16.59
CA ALA A 28 -24.83 22.53 -16.43
C ALA A 28 -24.23 22.09 -15.08
N ALA A 29 -25.00 22.07 -13.99
CA ALA A 29 -24.47 21.72 -12.66
C ALA A 29 -24.36 20.20 -12.42
N ALA A 30 -25.24 19.40 -13.04
CA ALA A 30 -25.19 17.94 -12.93
C ALA A 30 -24.06 17.36 -13.79
N ALA A 31 -23.82 17.89 -14.97
CA ALA A 31 -22.74 17.45 -15.86
C ALA A 31 -21.33 17.80 -15.32
N GLN A 32 -21.18 18.89 -14.56
CA GLN A 32 -19.90 19.23 -13.90
C GLN A 32 -19.60 18.30 -12.72
N ASN A 33 -20.61 17.81 -11.98
CA ASN A 33 -20.39 16.88 -10.89
C ASN A 33 -20.08 15.46 -11.38
N GLU A 34 -20.68 14.98 -12.45
CA GLU A 34 -20.35 13.68 -13.04
C GLU A 34 -18.96 13.66 -13.69
N ASN A 35 -18.51 14.77 -14.27
CA ASN A 35 -17.20 14.87 -14.89
C ASN A 35 -16.06 14.97 -13.86
N THR A 36 -16.32 15.51 -12.67
CA THR A 36 -15.34 15.52 -11.56
C THR A 36 -15.21 14.16 -10.88
N GLN A 37 -16.25 13.33 -10.88
CA GLN A 37 -16.17 11.95 -10.37
C GLN A 37 -15.50 10.98 -11.36
N LYS A 38 -15.69 11.16 -12.67
CA LYS A 38 -15.09 10.31 -13.70
C LYS A 38 -13.56 10.40 -13.79
N ASN A 39 -12.93 11.44 -13.24
CA ASN A 39 -11.46 11.63 -13.30
C ASN A 39 -10.70 11.16 -12.05
N ARG A 40 -11.36 10.66 -11.02
CA ARG A 40 -10.69 10.08 -9.84
C ARG A 40 -10.52 8.58 -10.01
N ARG A 41 -9.56 8.18 -10.83
CA ARG A 41 -9.17 6.78 -10.96
C ARG A 41 -8.09 6.44 -9.93
N GLN A 42 -8.11 5.21 -9.42
CA GLN A 42 -6.98 4.64 -8.68
C GLN A 42 -5.70 4.85 -9.50
N ARG A 43 -4.69 5.43 -8.85
CA ARG A 43 -3.36 5.66 -9.44
C ARG A 43 -2.27 4.85 -8.78
N PHE A 44 -2.55 4.31 -7.60
CA PHE A 44 -1.63 3.44 -6.87
C PHE A 44 -1.75 1.99 -7.32
N GLU A 45 -0.66 1.26 -7.15
CA GLU A 45 -0.59 -0.15 -7.45
C GLU A 45 -0.58 -0.99 -6.16
N LEU A 46 -1.00 -2.25 -6.26
CA LEU A 46 -0.98 -3.20 -5.15
C LEU A 46 0.30 -4.02 -5.18
N GLY A 47 0.99 -4.11 -4.05
CA GLY A 47 2.25 -4.84 -3.90
C GLY A 47 2.25 -5.74 -2.66
N LEU A 48 3.39 -6.38 -2.42
CA LEU A 48 3.64 -7.23 -1.26
C LEU A 48 4.89 -6.76 -0.52
N ALA A 49 4.77 -6.55 0.79
CA ALA A 49 5.91 -6.53 1.69
C ALA A 49 6.30 -7.97 2.01
N SER A 50 7.51 -8.39 1.61
CA SER A 50 7.91 -9.79 1.68
C SER A 50 8.00 -10.37 3.10
N TYR A 51 7.89 -9.52 4.13
CA TYR A 51 7.73 -9.94 5.52
C TYR A 51 6.52 -10.86 5.72
N THR A 52 5.47 -10.67 4.93
CA THR A 52 4.32 -11.58 4.85
C THR A 52 4.74 -13.03 4.67
N LEU A 53 5.75 -13.27 3.84
CA LEU A 53 6.23 -14.61 3.46
C LEU A 53 7.58 -14.98 4.12
N ARG A 54 7.85 -14.42 5.30
CA ARG A 54 9.12 -14.53 6.05
C ARG A 54 9.56 -15.95 6.44
N LYS A 55 8.72 -16.95 6.25
CA LYS A 55 9.04 -18.37 6.51
C LYS A 55 9.34 -19.17 5.23
N PHE A 56 9.29 -18.52 4.08
CA PHE A 56 9.49 -19.16 2.78
C PHE A 56 10.77 -18.63 2.12
N ASP A 57 11.37 -19.48 1.28
CA ASP A 57 12.48 -19.09 0.42
C ASP A 57 12.05 -18.11 -0.68
N LEU A 58 13.02 -17.56 -1.39
CA LEU A 58 12.78 -16.59 -2.45
C LEU A 58 11.84 -17.13 -3.54
N ASP A 59 12.10 -18.34 -4.04
CA ASP A 59 11.37 -18.90 -5.19
C ASP A 59 9.89 -19.15 -4.83
N LYS A 60 9.63 -19.66 -3.62
CA LYS A 60 8.25 -19.78 -3.10
C LYS A 60 7.60 -18.43 -2.88
N THR A 61 8.36 -17.46 -2.37
CA THR A 61 7.87 -16.08 -2.16
C THR A 61 7.41 -15.45 -3.46
N LEU A 62 8.19 -15.58 -4.53
CA LEU A 62 7.81 -15.08 -5.86
C LEU A 62 6.58 -15.81 -6.41
N ALA A 63 6.55 -17.14 -6.30
CA ALA A 63 5.42 -17.94 -6.75
C ALA A 63 4.11 -17.60 -5.99
N MET A 64 4.18 -17.42 -4.66
CA MET A 64 3.03 -17.06 -3.83
C MET A 64 2.55 -15.64 -4.13
N THR A 65 3.46 -14.69 -4.37
CA THR A 65 3.13 -13.31 -4.79
C THR A 65 2.35 -13.32 -6.11
N ASN A 66 2.81 -14.08 -7.09
CA ASN A 66 2.12 -14.27 -8.37
C ASN A 66 0.76 -14.94 -8.20
N ARG A 67 0.67 -15.95 -7.34
CA ARG A 67 -0.57 -16.70 -7.11
C ARG A 67 -1.72 -15.82 -6.60
N VAL A 68 -1.42 -14.79 -5.81
CA VAL A 68 -2.43 -13.82 -5.37
C VAL A 68 -2.58 -12.64 -6.36
N GLY A 69 -1.87 -12.69 -7.48
CA GLY A 69 -1.97 -11.73 -8.58
C GLY A 69 -1.34 -10.37 -8.28
N LEU A 70 -0.42 -10.26 -7.35
CA LEU A 70 0.36 -9.04 -7.11
C LEU A 70 1.57 -9.00 -8.05
N LYS A 71 1.97 -7.78 -8.48
CA LYS A 71 3.09 -7.56 -9.40
C LYS A 71 4.29 -6.88 -8.76
N TYR A 72 4.07 -6.13 -7.69
CA TYR A 72 5.10 -5.35 -7.01
C TYR A 72 5.49 -6.02 -5.71
N ILE A 73 6.80 -6.03 -5.40
CA ILE A 73 7.31 -6.61 -4.16
C ILE A 73 8.39 -5.71 -3.57
N ALA A 74 8.36 -5.52 -2.23
CA ALA A 74 9.45 -4.97 -1.46
C ALA A 74 10.10 -6.07 -0.64
N PHE A 75 11.44 -6.20 -0.71
CA PHE A 75 12.13 -7.27 -0.01
C PHE A 75 12.57 -6.87 1.40
N LYS A 76 12.31 -7.78 2.34
CA LYS A 76 12.98 -7.82 3.64
C LYS A 76 14.31 -8.60 3.49
N ASP A 77 15.22 -8.36 4.41
CA ASP A 77 16.61 -8.87 4.40
C ASP A 77 16.77 -10.40 4.34
N PHE A 78 15.77 -11.18 4.70
CA PHE A 78 15.84 -12.64 4.55
C PHE A 78 15.54 -13.14 3.12
N HIS A 79 14.97 -12.30 2.24
CA HIS A 79 14.81 -12.65 0.81
C HIS A 79 15.90 -12.04 -0.08
N LEU A 80 16.53 -10.97 0.39
CA LEU A 80 17.74 -10.39 -0.19
C LEU A 80 18.55 -9.73 0.94
N PRO A 81 19.55 -10.42 1.51
CA PRO A 81 20.36 -9.91 2.61
C PRO A 81 21.06 -8.59 2.28
N LEU A 82 21.14 -7.70 3.28
CA LEU A 82 21.72 -6.37 3.11
C LEU A 82 23.24 -6.38 2.86
N ASP A 83 23.90 -7.50 3.12
CA ASP A 83 25.32 -7.76 2.88
C ASP A 83 25.58 -8.59 1.62
N SER A 84 24.56 -8.79 0.79
CA SER A 84 24.71 -9.49 -0.49
C SER A 84 25.68 -8.77 -1.41
N THR A 85 26.48 -9.56 -2.15
CA THR A 85 27.39 -9.01 -3.17
C THR A 85 26.60 -8.44 -4.36
N PRO A 86 27.17 -7.55 -5.17
CA PRO A 86 26.51 -7.05 -6.37
C PRO A 86 26.03 -8.16 -7.32
N GLU A 87 26.78 -9.27 -7.42
CA GLU A 87 26.44 -10.42 -8.24
C GLU A 87 25.20 -11.14 -7.71
N GLN A 88 25.14 -11.37 -6.38
CA GLN A 88 23.98 -11.96 -5.71
C GLN A 88 22.73 -11.08 -5.86
N ILE A 89 22.89 -9.77 -5.69
CA ILE A 89 21.79 -8.81 -5.89
C ILE A 89 21.27 -8.90 -7.34
N LYS A 90 22.18 -8.90 -8.32
CA LYS A 90 21.82 -9.01 -9.73
C LYS A 90 21.09 -10.31 -10.05
N GLU A 91 21.54 -11.44 -9.49
CA GLU A 91 20.85 -12.73 -9.66
C GLU A 91 19.45 -12.71 -9.10
N VAL A 92 19.26 -12.21 -7.87
CA VAL A 92 17.94 -12.11 -7.24
C VAL A 92 17.02 -11.18 -8.02
N VAL A 93 17.51 -10.01 -8.45
CA VAL A 93 16.75 -9.07 -9.27
C VAL A 93 16.33 -9.72 -10.60
N GLN A 94 17.19 -10.52 -11.21
CA GLN A 94 16.85 -11.26 -12.43
C GLN A 94 15.75 -12.30 -12.17
N LYS A 95 15.82 -13.07 -11.09
CA LYS A 95 14.76 -14.00 -10.68
C LYS A 95 13.41 -13.31 -10.50
N VAL A 96 13.38 -12.13 -9.88
CA VAL A 96 12.15 -11.33 -9.73
C VAL A 96 11.55 -10.97 -11.09
N LYS A 97 12.39 -10.52 -12.03
CA LYS A 97 11.98 -10.18 -13.40
C LYS A 97 11.47 -11.40 -14.17
N ASP A 98 12.19 -12.53 -14.07
CA ASP A 98 11.80 -13.78 -14.73
C ASP A 98 10.48 -14.32 -14.20
N ALA A 99 10.17 -14.04 -12.92
CA ALA A 99 8.86 -14.30 -12.32
C ALA A 99 7.77 -13.31 -12.77
N GLY A 100 8.09 -12.30 -13.58
CA GLY A 100 7.14 -11.27 -14.02
C GLY A 100 6.76 -10.25 -12.95
N LEU A 101 7.60 -10.14 -11.89
CA LEU A 101 7.41 -9.20 -10.79
C LEU A 101 8.34 -7.98 -10.91
N GLU A 102 8.02 -6.92 -10.17
CA GLU A 102 8.84 -5.72 -10.04
C GLU A 102 9.30 -5.54 -8.59
N LEU A 103 10.63 -5.55 -8.38
CA LEU A 103 11.24 -5.21 -7.10
C LEU A 103 11.28 -3.68 -6.98
N TYR A 104 10.29 -3.08 -6.32
CA TYR A 104 10.17 -1.63 -6.23
C TYR A 104 10.92 -1.02 -5.05
N GLY A 105 11.13 -1.79 -3.97
CA GLY A 105 11.73 -1.29 -2.74
C GLY A 105 12.30 -2.38 -1.84
N GLY A 106 12.92 -1.94 -0.77
CA GLY A 106 13.46 -2.81 0.28
C GLY A 106 13.18 -2.28 1.67
N GLY A 107 12.84 -3.17 2.60
CA GLY A 107 12.54 -2.80 3.97
C GLY A 107 11.74 -3.83 4.78
N VAL A 108 11.56 -3.61 6.07
CA VAL A 108 11.98 -2.40 6.81
C VAL A 108 13.47 -2.46 7.12
N ILE A 109 14.24 -1.44 6.74
CA ILE A 109 15.69 -1.36 6.94
C ILE A 109 15.96 -0.38 8.10
N TYR A 110 16.60 -0.88 9.14
CA TYR A 110 17.07 -0.06 10.25
C TYR A 110 18.39 0.61 9.93
N MET A 111 18.51 1.92 10.18
CA MET A 111 19.72 2.72 9.95
C MET A 111 20.14 3.38 11.27
N ARG A 112 20.91 2.65 12.09
CA ARG A 112 21.29 3.02 13.46
C ARG A 112 22.70 3.59 13.57
N ASN A 113 23.47 3.56 12.47
CA ASN A 113 24.82 4.10 12.37
C ASN A 113 25.16 4.42 10.90
N GLU A 114 26.24 5.15 10.67
CA GLU A 114 26.68 5.59 9.34
C GLU A 114 26.87 4.43 8.35
N ARG A 115 27.46 3.33 8.83
CA ARG A 115 27.65 2.14 7.98
C ARG A 115 26.32 1.60 7.45
N GLN A 116 25.30 1.51 8.31
CA GLN A 116 23.99 1.02 7.92
C GLN A 116 23.29 1.98 6.96
N VAL A 117 23.46 3.30 7.15
CA VAL A 117 22.95 4.30 6.18
C VAL A 117 23.61 4.11 4.82
N ASN A 118 24.95 4.04 4.76
CA ASN A 118 25.66 3.83 3.50
C ASN A 118 25.22 2.54 2.82
N ASN A 119 25.23 1.43 3.57
CA ASN A 119 24.86 0.12 3.05
C ASN A 119 23.42 0.09 2.49
N ALA A 120 22.46 0.72 3.15
CA ALA A 120 21.08 0.76 2.69
C ALA A 120 20.94 1.42 1.31
N PHE A 121 21.67 2.52 1.07
CA PHE A 121 21.63 3.21 -0.21
C PHE A 121 22.40 2.46 -1.30
N ASP A 122 23.57 1.91 -0.99
CA ASP A 122 24.38 1.11 -1.94
C ASP A 122 23.60 -0.14 -2.37
N TYR A 123 22.99 -0.84 -1.41
CA TYR A 123 22.12 -1.98 -1.64
C TYR A 123 20.91 -1.62 -2.52
N ALA A 124 20.18 -0.57 -2.17
CA ALA A 124 19.03 -0.15 -2.95
C ALA A 124 19.38 0.24 -4.39
N LYS A 125 20.52 0.94 -4.56
CA LYS A 125 21.05 1.30 -5.88
C LYS A 125 21.44 0.07 -6.69
N ALA A 126 22.17 -0.87 -6.10
CA ALA A 126 22.56 -2.11 -6.78
C ALA A 126 21.36 -2.95 -7.22
N ALA A 127 20.30 -2.98 -6.40
CA ALA A 127 19.06 -3.69 -6.71
C ALA A 127 18.10 -2.91 -7.64
N GLY A 128 18.42 -1.66 -7.99
CA GLY A 128 17.54 -0.80 -8.81
C GLY A 128 16.26 -0.35 -8.12
N MET A 129 16.21 -0.43 -6.79
CA MET A 129 15.06 -0.03 -5.98
C MET A 129 14.84 1.48 -6.04
N LYS A 130 13.60 1.92 -5.98
CA LYS A 130 13.20 3.34 -6.00
C LYS A 130 12.91 3.91 -4.62
N VAL A 131 12.67 3.03 -3.64
CA VAL A 131 12.33 3.41 -2.27
C VAL A 131 12.98 2.46 -1.26
N ILE A 132 13.55 3.04 -0.22
CA ILE A 132 13.96 2.35 1.00
C ILE A 132 12.84 2.56 2.02
N ILE A 133 12.17 1.49 2.43
CA ILE A 133 11.25 1.51 3.56
C ILE A 133 12.10 1.39 4.82
N GLY A 134 12.27 2.48 5.54
CA GLY A 134 13.36 2.59 6.50
C GLY A 134 13.00 3.16 7.85
N VAL A 135 13.88 2.89 8.82
CA VAL A 135 13.84 3.44 10.19
C VAL A 135 15.21 4.02 10.52
N PRO A 136 15.57 5.19 9.96
CA PRO A 136 16.79 5.87 10.37
C PRO A 136 16.65 6.42 11.79
N ASN A 137 17.65 6.19 12.66
CA ASN A 137 17.70 6.91 13.92
C ASN A 137 17.82 8.42 13.65
N HIS A 138 17.25 9.24 14.54
CA HIS A 138 17.14 10.68 14.34
C HIS A 138 18.48 11.37 14.06
N ASP A 139 19.56 10.94 14.72
CA ASP A 139 20.91 11.49 14.55
C ASP A 139 21.48 11.30 13.13
N PHE A 140 20.98 10.33 12.39
CA PHE A 140 21.42 10.02 11.01
C PHE A 140 20.52 10.65 9.93
N LEU A 141 19.44 11.34 10.30
CA LEU A 141 18.59 12.03 9.34
C LEU A 141 19.34 13.05 8.47
N PRO A 142 20.31 13.84 8.99
CA PRO A 142 21.09 14.75 8.14
C PRO A 142 21.92 14.00 7.08
N MET A 143 22.44 12.81 7.41
CA MET A 143 23.16 11.99 6.46
C MET A 143 22.21 11.37 5.41
N VAL A 144 21.06 10.84 5.85
CA VAL A 144 20.00 10.34 4.95
C VAL A 144 19.55 11.45 3.99
N ASN A 145 19.40 12.69 4.49
CA ASN A 145 19.02 13.84 3.66
C ASN A 145 20.01 14.14 2.52
N LYS A 146 21.31 13.98 2.76
CA LYS A 146 22.33 14.10 1.72
C LYS A 146 22.27 12.91 0.75
N LYS A 147 22.04 11.70 1.26
CA LYS A 147 22.02 10.47 0.46
C LYS A 147 20.81 10.41 -0.49
N VAL A 148 19.62 10.80 -0.09
CA VAL A 148 18.45 10.83 -1.00
C VAL A 148 18.69 11.74 -2.20
N GLN A 149 19.44 12.85 -2.01
CA GLN A 149 19.83 13.75 -3.09
C GLN A 149 20.89 13.13 -4.01
N GLN A 150 21.89 12.49 -3.41
CA GLN A 150 23.03 11.88 -4.12
C GLN A 150 22.62 10.68 -4.96
N TYR A 151 21.72 9.82 -4.44
CA TYR A 151 21.35 8.55 -5.05
C TYR A 151 20.04 8.65 -5.87
N ASP A 152 19.27 9.71 -5.68
CA ASP A 152 17.91 9.87 -6.19
C ASP A 152 16.99 8.68 -5.81
N ILE A 153 17.14 8.20 -4.58
CA ILE A 153 16.35 7.12 -3.98
C ILE A 153 15.55 7.70 -2.81
N LYS A 154 14.26 7.40 -2.76
CA LYS A 154 13.37 7.85 -1.68
C LYS A 154 13.60 7.03 -0.40
N VAL A 155 13.37 7.66 0.74
CA VAL A 155 13.29 6.98 2.04
C VAL A 155 11.89 7.18 2.62
N ALA A 156 11.13 6.12 2.69
CA ALA A 156 9.80 6.08 3.28
C ALA A 156 9.91 5.60 4.74
N ILE A 157 9.74 6.51 5.69
CA ILE A 157 9.85 6.19 7.12
C ILE A 157 8.65 5.38 7.56
N HIS A 158 8.93 4.17 8.06
CA HIS A 158 7.92 3.24 8.53
C HIS A 158 7.63 3.46 10.03
N ASN A 159 6.36 3.65 10.38
CA ASN A 159 5.93 3.74 11.78
C ASN A 159 5.56 2.36 12.34
N HIS A 160 5.96 2.07 13.59
CA HIS A 160 5.78 0.74 14.23
C HIS A 160 4.76 0.69 15.37
N GLY A 161 4.00 1.79 15.59
CA GLY A 161 2.94 1.82 16.59
C GLY A 161 3.38 2.25 18.00
N PRO A 162 2.49 2.11 18.99
CA PRO A 162 2.62 2.82 20.26
C PRO A 162 3.79 2.38 21.15
N THR A 163 4.41 1.24 20.86
CA THR A 163 5.57 0.74 21.64
C THR A 163 6.92 1.12 21.02
N ASP A 164 6.92 1.65 19.79
CA ASP A 164 8.13 2.09 19.13
C ASP A 164 8.63 3.42 19.71
N LYS A 165 9.95 3.49 19.97
CA LYS A 165 10.58 4.68 20.55
C LYS A 165 11.09 5.67 19.50
N VAL A 166 11.19 5.25 18.23
CA VAL A 166 11.75 6.06 17.16
C VAL A 166 10.63 6.73 16.36
N TYR A 167 9.72 5.93 15.80
CA TYR A 167 8.61 6.43 15.01
C TYR A 167 7.30 5.72 15.38
N PRO A 168 6.68 6.07 16.53
CA PRO A 168 5.43 5.43 16.95
C PRO A 168 4.24 5.74 16.03
N THR A 169 4.22 6.90 15.39
CA THR A 169 3.11 7.36 14.54
C THR A 169 3.63 8.09 13.30
N PRO A 170 2.81 8.22 12.23
CA PRO A 170 3.17 9.05 11.08
C PRO A 170 3.46 10.51 11.46
N ALA A 171 2.72 11.08 12.42
CA ALA A 171 2.93 12.45 12.89
C ALA A 171 4.31 12.63 13.55
N SER A 172 4.74 11.68 14.38
CA SER A 172 6.06 11.73 15.01
C SER A 172 7.21 11.65 13.99
N ALA A 173 7.01 10.94 12.88
CA ALA A 173 7.97 10.90 11.78
C ALA A 173 8.03 12.27 11.06
N ILE A 174 6.88 12.86 10.73
CA ILE A 174 6.82 14.17 10.07
C ILE A 174 7.50 15.26 10.88
N GLU A 175 7.36 15.28 12.20
CA GLU A 175 8.04 16.25 13.06
C GLU A 175 9.56 16.23 12.88
N LYS A 176 10.14 15.09 12.56
CA LYS A 176 11.59 14.91 12.35
C LYS A 176 12.05 15.22 10.93
N ILE A 177 11.17 15.14 9.95
CA ILE A 177 11.55 15.23 8.53
C ILE A 177 10.95 16.41 7.78
N LYS A 178 10.09 17.23 8.43
CA LYS A 178 9.36 18.33 7.77
C LYS A 178 10.25 19.31 7.01
N ASP A 179 11.46 19.57 7.52
CA ASP A 179 12.41 20.52 6.98
C ASP A 179 13.49 19.83 6.08
N LEU A 180 13.35 18.51 5.84
CA LEU A 180 14.27 17.73 5.02
C LEU A 180 13.72 17.59 3.58
N ASP A 181 14.60 17.11 2.69
CA ASP A 181 14.30 16.84 1.28
C ASP A 181 12.99 16.03 1.14
N PRO A 182 12.08 16.38 0.23
CA PRO A 182 10.80 15.68 0.05
C PRO A 182 10.92 14.22 -0.39
N ARG A 183 12.10 13.76 -0.81
CA ARG A 183 12.38 12.34 -1.02
C ARG A 183 12.45 11.53 0.29
N ILE A 184 12.46 12.20 1.44
CA ILE A 184 12.22 11.58 2.74
C ILE A 184 10.77 11.82 3.11
N GLY A 185 9.98 10.77 3.21
CA GLY A 185 8.56 10.83 3.52
C GLY A 185 8.11 9.66 4.37
N LEU A 186 6.86 9.28 4.24
CA LEU A 186 6.22 8.27 5.06
C LEU A 186 5.99 6.97 4.28
N CYS A 187 6.27 5.84 4.92
CA CYS A 187 5.56 4.59 4.70
C CYS A 187 4.54 4.46 5.84
N ILE A 188 3.28 4.78 5.58
CA ILE A 188 2.25 4.62 6.61
C ILE A 188 1.87 3.15 6.74
N ASP A 189 2.27 2.53 7.86
CA ASP A 189 1.69 1.26 8.27
C ASP A 189 0.34 1.53 8.95
N ILE A 190 -0.75 1.13 8.29
CA ILE A 190 -2.09 1.45 8.76
C ILE A 190 -2.48 0.65 10.00
N GLY A 191 -1.97 -0.57 10.15
CA GLY A 191 -2.22 -1.38 11.34
C GLY A 191 -1.51 -0.83 12.56
N HIS A 192 -0.24 -0.46 12.43
CA HIS A 192 0.50 0.18 13.50
C HIS A 192 -0.07 1.56 13.87
N THR A 193 -0.54 2.32 12.88
CA THR A 193 -1.23 3.60 13.08
C THR A 193 -2.53 3.40 13.87
N GLN A 194 -3.35 2.41 13.49
CA GLN A 194 -4.59 2.08 14.19
C GLN A 194 -4.33 1.60 15.62
N ARG A 195 -3.29 0.80 15.85
CA ARG A 195 -2.88 0.37 17.20
C ARG A 195 -2.45 1.52 18.10
N ALA A 196 -2.04 2.64 17.54
CA ALA A 196 -1.80 3.90 18.25
C ALA A 196 -3.09 4.73 18.45
N ALA A 197 -4.27 4.14 18.23
CA ALA A 197 -5.59 4.78 18.31
C ALA A 197 -5.75 5.98 17.36
N VAL A 198 -5.08 5.93 16.21
CA VAL A 198 -5.17 6.94 15.14
C VAL A 198 -5.81 6.31 13.90
N ASP A 199 -6.88 6.90 13.38
CA ASP A 199 -7.43 6.52 12.08
C ASP A 199 -6.40 6.82 10.97
N PRO A 200 -5.91 5.81 10.23
CA PRO A 200 -4.85 5.98 9.24
C PRO A 200 -5.23 6.87 8.06
N SER A 201 -6.52 7.10 7.81
CA SER A 201 -6.98 8.03 6.77
C SER A 201 -6.60 9.48 7.09
N ILE A 202 -6.54 9.82 8.39
CA ILE A 202 -6.21 11.19 8.83
C ILE A 202 -4.76 11.57 8.46
N PRO A 203 -3.71 10.84 8.89
CA PRO A 203 -2.34 11.16 8.49
C PRO A 203 -2.10 10.98 6.99
N ALA A 204 -2.76 10.02 6.32
CA ALA A 204 -2.64 9.85 4.88
C ALA A 204 -3.13 11.10 4.12
N GLU A 205 -4.25 11.67 4.50
CA GLU A 205 -4.76 12.92 3.91
C GLU A 205 -3.92 14.14 4.32
N LYS A 206 -3.60 14.25 5.61
CA LYS A 206 -2.87 15.41 6.17
C LYS A 206 -1.46 15.55 5.60
N PHE A 207 -0.78 14.43 5.34
CA PHE A 207 0.62 14.38 4.89
C PHE A 207 0.76 13.80 3.49
N ALA A 208 -0.24 14.02 2.63
CA ALA A 208 -0.34 13.44 1.30
C ALA A 208 0.89 13.74 0.41
N ASP A 209 1.47 14.91 0.53
CA ASP A 209 2.69 15.34 -0.17
C ASP A 209 3.97 14.63 0.28
N ARG A 210 3.93 13.96 1.42
CA ARG A 210 5.01 13.17 2.00
C ARG A 210 4.72 11.66 2.02
N LEU A 211 3.57 11.21 1.54
CA LEU A 211 3.21 9.79 1.50
C LEU A 211 3.91 9.10 0.33
N LEU A 212 4.91 8.28 0.62
CA LEU A 212 5.76 7.62 -0.36
C LEU A 212 5.43 6.13 -0.52
N ASP A 213 4.96 5.47 0.54
CA ASP A 213 4.61 4.06 0.58
C ASP A 213 3.49 3.79 1.60
N VAL A 214 2.82 2.66 1.48
CA VAL A 214 1.78 2.21 2.43
C VAL A 214 1.96 0.72 2.70
N HIS A 215 2.05 0.35 3.98
CA HIS A 215 1.84 -1.02 4.41
C HIS A 215 0.39 -1.20 4.83
N ILE A 216 -0.37 -1.98 4.02
CA ILE A 216 -1.78 -2.27 4.30
C ILE A 216 -1.90 -3.58 5.08
N LYS A 217 -2.56 -3.50 6.21
CA LYS A 217 -2.96 -4.63 7.07
C LYS A 217 -4.22 -4.26 7.86
N ASP A 218 -4.82 -5.22 8.55
CA ASP A 218 -5.91 -4.94 9.47
C ASP A 218 -5.59 -5.50 10.85
N VAL A 219 -6.20 -4.94 11.88
CA VAL A 219 -5.91 -5.29 13.27
C VAL A 219 -7.20 -5.49 14.07
N SER A 220 -7.13 -6.37 15.06
CA SER A 220 -8.29 -6.76 15.89
C SER A 220 -8.75 -5.68 16.89
N ALA A 221 -7.91 -4.67 17.19
CA ALA A 221 -8.24 -3.60 18.12
C ALA A 221 -7.42 -2.32 17.89
N SER A 222 -8.02 -1.17 18.18
CA SER A 222 -7.39 0.16 18.18
C SER A 222 -6.58 0.39 19.46
N SER A 223 -5.65 -0.51 19.77
CA SER A 223 -4.80 -0.42 20.95
C SER A 223 -3.49 -1.21 20.74
N ALA A 224 -2.51 -1.01 21.61
CA ALA A 224 -1.25 -1.76 21.58
C ALA A 224 -1.44 -3.29 21.62
N LYS A 225 -2.58 -3.77 22.12
CA LYS A 225 -2.93 -5.21 22.19
C LYS A 225 -3.53 -5.76 20.88
N GLY A 226 -3.87 -4.90 19.90
CA GLY A 226 -4.40 -5.34 18.62
C GLY A 226 -3.39 -6.24 17.89
N SER A 227 -3.86 -7.38 17.39
CA SER A 227 -3.11 -8.33 16.57
C SER A 227 -3.55 -8.23 15.11
N THR A 228 -2.67 -8.60 14.18
CA THR A 228 -3.00 -8.62 12.75
C THR A 228 -4.06 -9.69 12.47
N VAL A 229 -5.04 -9.31 11.65
CA VAL A 229 -6.10 -10.18 11.11
C VAL A 229 -6.19 -9.98 9.60
N GLU A 230 -6.99 -10.80 8.92
CA GLU A 230 -7.30 -10.63 7.50
C GLU A 230 -7.97 -9.27 7.28
N ILE A 231 -7.61 -8.59 6.19
CA ILE A 231 -8.16 -7.26 5.87
C ILE A 231 -9.68 -7.36 5.66
N GLY A 232 -10.41 -6.50 6.36
CA GLY A 232 -11.87 -6.49 6.39
C GLY A 232 -12.47 -7.26 7.57
N ARG A 233 -11.66 -7.97 8.37
CA ARG A 233 -12.10 -8.63 9.60
C ARG A 233 -11.72 -7.87 10.87
N GLY A 234 -10.96 -6.79 10.73
CA GLY A 234 -10.49 -5.98 11.84
C GLY A 234 -11.31 -4.72 12.07
N VAL A 235 -10.67 -3.75 12.69
CA VAL A 235 -11.31 -2.50 13.13
C VAL A 235 -10.99 -1.30 12.23
N ILE A 236 -10.16 -1.47 11.20
CA ILE A 236 -9.80 -0.38 10.29
C ILE A 236 -10.90 -0.21 9.23
N ASP A 237 -11.36 1.01 9.03
CA ASP A 237 -12.25 1.34 7.90
C ASP A 237 -11.44 1.35 6.59
N ILE A 238 -11.17 0.15 6.06
CA ILE A 238 -10.41 -0.06 4.83
C ILE A 238 -11.05 0.67 3.63
N PRO A 239 -12.39 0.62 3.42
CA PRO A 239 -13.04 1.38 2.37
C PRO A 239 -12.78 2.89 2.45
N LYS A 240 -12.83 3.47 3.66
CA LYS A 240 -12.53 4.89 3.89
C LYS A 240 -11.06 5.19 3.56
N PHE A 241 -10.14 4.34 4.02
CA PHE A 241 -8.71 4.52 3.76
C PHE A 241 -8.40 4.49 2.26
N LEU A 242 -8.93 3.51 1.52
CA LEU A 242 -8.73 3.41 0.08
C LEU A 242 -9.34 4.60 -0.68
N ARG A 243 -10.55 5.05 -0.30
CA ARG A 243 -11.13 6.29 -0.84
C ARG A 243 -10.26 7.52 -0.56
N THR A 244 -9.62 7.57 0.60
CA THR A 244 -8.68 8.65 0.95
C THR A 244 -7.47 8.63 0.00
N LEU A 245 -6.87 7.48 -0.27
CA LEU A 245 -5.76 7.36 -1.23
C LEU A 245 -6.17 7.81 -2.64
N VAL A 246 -7.37 7.45 -3.10
CA VAL A 246 -7.93 7.93 -4.38
C VAL A 246 -8.14 9.45 -4.36
N LYS A 247 -8.70 9.98 -3.27
CA LYS A 247 -8.97 11.41 -3.09
C LYS A 247 -7.70 12.27 -3.17
N ILE A 248 -6.61 11.81 -2.56
CA ILE A 248 -5.33 12.53 -2.57
C ILE A 248 -4.49 12.25 -3.82
N ASN A 249 -5.01 11.48 -4.79
CA ASN A 249 -4.30 11.05 -5.99
C ASN A 249 -2.98 10.32 -5.70
N TYR A 250 -2.93 9.50 -4.64
CA TYR A 250 -1.76 8.71 -4.32
C TYR A 250 -1.40 7.79 -5.50
N ALA A 251 -0.12 7.77 -5.87
CA ALA A 251 0.38 7.04 -7.03
C ALA A 251 1.59 6.13 -6.70
N GLY A 252 1.77 5.81 -5.43
CA GLY A 252 2.80 4.86 -4.95
C GLY A 252 2.29 3.42 -4.90
N ILE A 253 2.95 2.62 -4.07
CA ILE A 253 2.57 1.21 -3.86
C ILE A 253 1.83 1.08 -2.53
N VAL A 254 0.78 0.26 -2.52
CA VAL A 254 0.06 -0.20 -1.33
C VAL A 254 0.40 -1.66 -1.14
N SER A 255 1.33 -1.94 -0.22
CA SER A 255 1.90 -3.27 -0.01
C SER A 255 1.20 -4.00 1.12
N PHE A 256 0.68 -5.19 0.81
CA PHE A 256 0.16 -6.09 1.82
C PHE A 256 1.29 -6.56 2.75
N GLU A 257 1.13 -6.34 4.06
CA GLU A 257 1.98 -6.90 5.09
C GLU A 257 1.13 -7.75 6.04
N HIS A 258 0.81 -8.96 5.58
CA HIS A 258 0.01 -9.92 6.34
C HIS A 258 0.88 -10.67 7.33
N GLU A 259 0.69 -10.44 8.62
CA GLU A 259 1.58 -10.99 9.66
C GLU A 259 1.02 -12.21 10.39
N LYS A 260 -0.25 -12.53 10.18
CA LYS A 260 -0.94 -13.68 10.75
C LYS A 260 -0.49 -14.98 10.05
N ASP A 261 -0.46 -16.06 10.80
CA ASP A 261 -0.23 -17.43 10.31
C ASP A 261 1.01 -17.56 9.40
N ALA A 262 2.16 -17.11 9.89
CA ALA A 262 3.40 -17.04 9.11
C ALA A 262 3.83 -18.37 8.44
N GLY A 263 3.36 -19.51 8.97
CA GLY A 263 3.62 -20.85 8.39
C GLY A 263 2.68 -21.20 7.22
N ASP A 264 1.50 -20.57 7.14
CA ASP A 264 0.51 -20.75 6.07
C ASP A 264 -0.27 -19.44 5.79
N PRO A 265 0.41 -18.38 5.33
CA PRO A 265 -0.20 -17.07 5.18
C PRO A 265 -1.05 -16.92 3.90
N LEU A 266 -0.97 -17.89 2.98
CA LEU A 266 -1.48 -17.70 1.61
C LEU A 266 -3.00 -17.54 1.57
N ALA A 267 -3.74 -18.30 2.38
CA ALA A 267 -5.20 -18.21 2.42
C ALA A 267 -5.66 -16.83 2.93
N GLY A 268 -5.12 -16.37 4.06
CA GLY A 268 -5.43 -15.05 4.63
C GLY A 268 -4.96 -13.89 3.74
N LEU A 269 -3.80 -14.03 3.11
CA LEU A 269 -3.31 -13.04 2.14
C LEU A 269 -4.24 -12.97 0.92
N ALA A 270 -4.67 -14.11 0.36
CA ALA A 270 -5.57 -14.15 -0.80
C ALA A 270 -6.93 -13.52 -0.47
N GLU A 271 -7.48 -13.79 0.72
CA GLU A 271 -8.70 -13.15 1.21
C GLU A 271 -8.52 -11.63 1.31
N SER A 272 -7.44 -11.18 1.93
CA SER A 272 -7.10 -9.75 2.09
C SER A 272 -6.97 -9.03 0.74
N VAL A 273 -6.28 -9.65 -0.22
CA VAL A 273 -6.13 -9.10 -1.58
C VAL A 273 -7.49 -9.05 -2.30
N GLY A 274 -8.29 -10.11 -2.16
CA GLY A 274 -9.64 -10.17 -2.74
C GLY A 274 -10.56 -9.10 -2.18
N TYR A 275 -10.54 -8.90 -0.86
CA TYR A 275 -11.32 -7.85 -0.20
C TYR A 275 -10.94 -6.45 -0.70
N VAL A 276 -9.65 -6.11 -0.70
CA VAL A 276 -9.17 -4.81 -1.18
C VAL A 276 -9.56 -4.57 -2.64
N ARG A 277 -9.40 -5.56 -3.51
CA ARG A 277 -9.83 -5.47 -4.92
C ARG A 277 -11.34 -5.29 -5.05
N GLY A 278 -12.13 -5.98 -4.22
CA GLY A 278 -13.58 -5.82 -4.19
C GLY A 278 -13.98 -4.39 -3.82
N VAL A 279 -13.36 -3.81 -2.80
CA VAL A 279 -13.57 -2.41 -2.41
C VAL A 279 -13.18 -1.46 -3.55
N LEU A 280 -12.00 -1.64 -4.15
CA LEU A 280 -11.50 -0.79 -5.24
C LEU A 280 -12.41 -0.83 -6.48
N ALA A 281 -13.07 -1.93 -6.73
CA ALA A 281 -14.04 -2.04 -7.83
C ALA A 281 -15.32 -1.23 -7.63
N THR A 282 -15.54 -0.71 -6.41
CA THR A 282 -16.76 0.04 -6.03
C THR A 282 -16.52 1.54 -5.76
N ILE A 283 -15.27 2.03 -5.85
CA ILE A 283 -14.89 3.42 -5.54
C ILE A 283 -14.28 4.16 -6.71
#